data_7bf74baedf1426f1332be6872738ac41
#
_entry.id   7bf74baedf1426f1332be6872738ac41
#
_cell.length_a   1.000
_cell.length_b   1.000
_cell.length_c   1.000
_cell.angle_alpha   90.00
_cell.angle_beta   90.00
_cell.angle_gamma   90.00
#
_symmetry.space_group_name_H-M   'P 1'
#
loop_
_entity.id
_entity.type
_entity.pdbx_description
1 polymer ?
#
loop_
_entity_poly.entity_id
_entity_poly.type
_entity_poly.pdbx_seq_one_letter_code
_entity_poly.pdbx_strand_id
1 'polypeptide(L)'
;MSAVNPTIGGVPADSSKSRAERLRLPLMILGVLVVAIGTLYFWLSGGRYMSTDDAYVQAARASISSNVAGQVAEIAVHDNQQVHRGDLLFRLDDQPYRIAAEEAQAKLGTARLEIIAGKATYHQQLAALRSAQDTLDYQTREYQRQQKLLASGISSQMQFDQAQHARDTARQQVASAQQQVASVLAMLGGNADLDPDQHPTVQTAQAALDRAKLNLGYTRIVAPDDGVVTKVEQLQVGDYINAANPVFALISSRDVWVEANFKEDQLTHMRAGQSATVNIDTYSGKTFKARVVSIAPGTGSQFSALPPENATGNWVKVVQRLPVRLEIENNDADLPLGTGLSATVDVDTNYHRSLFGSSHAAQ
;
A
#
# COMPACT_ATOMS: atom_id res chain seq x y z
N MET A 1 86.55 85.59 -36.78
CA MET A 1 87.00 85.27 -38.18
C MET A 1 86.29 83.94 -38.55
N SER A 2 85.38 84.01 -39.46
CA SER A 2 85.26 83.23 -40.67
C SER A 2 85.16 81.72 -40.47
N ALA A 3 84.35 81.00 -40.94
CA ALA A 3 83.44 80.96 -42.07
C ALA A 3 82.97 79.50 -42.30
N VAL A 4 81.84 79.35 -42.81
CA VAL A 4 81.41 78.49 -43.94
C VAL A 4 80.76 77.14 -43.60
N ASN A 5 79.50 77.10 -43.92
CA ASN A 5 78.62 75.96 -44.22
C ASN A 5 79.15 75.11 -45.40
N PRO A 6 78.81 73.83 -45.53
CA PRO A 6 77.75 73.55 -46.48
C PRO A 6 76.80 72.40 -46.20
N THR A 7 75.59 72.53 -46.62
CA THR A 7 74.46 71.67 -46.90
C THR A 7 74.82 70.41 -47.71
N ILE A 8 74.33 69.23 -47.26
CA ILE A 8 74.09 68.11 -48.20
C ILE A 8 72.77 67.42 -47.79
N GLY A 9 71.94 67.20 -48.80
CA GLY A 9 70.59 66.73 -48.72
C GLY A 9 70.34 65.34 -48.19
N GLY A 10 69.25 65.23 -47.48
CA GLY A 10 68.74 63.97 -47.02
C GLY A 10 67.73 63.39 -48.01
N VAL A 11 67.94 62.14 -48.39
CA VAL A 11 67.03 61.27 -49.15
C VAL A 11 65.95 60.76 -48.22
N PRO A 12 64.63 60.78 -48.61
CA PRO A 12 63.61 60.19 -47.80
C PRO A 12 63.69 58.64 -47.88
N ALA A 13 63.85 57.95 -46.71
CA ALA A 13 63.77 56.50 -46.63
C ALA A 13 62.34 56.09 -46.79
N ASP A 14 62.06 55.43 -47.90
CA ASP A 14 60.77 54.69 -48.14
C ASP A 14 60.70 53.51 -47.17
N SER A 15 59.84 53.63 -46.13
CA SER A 15 59.59 52.54 -45.15
C SER A 15 58.56 51.57 -45.78
N SER A 16 59.06 50.61 -46.57
CA SER A 16 58.26 49.43 -46.95
C SER A 16 57.91 48.63 -45.73
N LYS A 17 56.70 48.86 -45.23
CA LYS A 17 56.14 48.00 -44.11
C LYS A 17 56.23 46.54 -44.52
N SER A 18 56.98 45.73 -43.78
CA SER A 18 57.25 44.35 -44.08
C SER A 18 55.88 43.59 -44.13
N ARG A 19 55.78 42.60 -45.01
CA ARG A 19 54.59 41.71 -45.08
C ARG A 19 54.16 41.14 -43.73
N ALA A 20 55.09 40.98 -42.80
CA ALA A 20 54.86 40.52 -41.47
C ALA A 20 54.06 41.52 -40.59
N GLU A 21 54.24 42.86 -40.80
CA GLU A 21 53.45 43.87 -40.08
C GLU A 21 52.02 43.99 -40.59
N ARG A 22 51.77 43.77 -41.86
CA ARG A 22 50.42 43.75 -42.44
C ARG A 22 49.60 42.48 -42.02
N LEU A 23 50.32 41.37 -41.72
CA LEU A 23 49.66 40.14 -41.21
C LEU A 23 49.42 40.15 -39.72
N ARG A 24 50.12 40.94 -38.93
CA ARG A 24 49.96 40.98 -37.46
C ARG A 24 48.58 41.43 -37.03
N LEU A 25 48.02 42.48 -37.68
CA LEU A 25 46.70 43.01 -37.32
C LEU A 25 45.56 42.01 -37.62
N PRO A 26 45.45 41.39 -38.81
CA PRO A 26 44.42 40.41 -39.12
C PRO A 26 44.59 39.12 -38.28
N LEU A 27 45.82 38.69 -37.90
CA LEU A 27 46.08 37.53 -37.09
C LEU A 27 45.65 37.76 -35.64
N MET A 28 45.89 38.97 -35.09
CA MET A 28 45.39 39.37 -33.76
C MET A 28 43.85 39.42 -33.73
N ILE A 29 43.22 39.99 -34.78
CA ILE A 29 41.75 40.03 -34.89
C ILE A 29 41.17 38.62 -35.00
N LEU A 30 41.82 37.73 -35.80
CA LEU A 30 41.41 36.34 -35.92
C LEU A 30 41.52 35.60 -34.56
N GLY A 31 42.60 35.82 -33.82
CA GLY A 31 42.78 35.23 -32.47
C GLY A 31 41.69 35.67 -31.50
N VAL A 32 41.39 36.96 -31.47
CA VAL A 32 40.31 37.50 -30.62
C VAL A 32 38.95 36.94 -31.06
N LEU A 33 38.71 36.80 -32.39
CA LEU A 33 37.46 36.27 -32.92
C LEU A 33 37.28 34.78 -32.58
N VAL A 34 38.35 33.98 -32.66
CA VAL A 34 38.33 32.56 -32.26
C VAL A 34 38.03 32.42 -30.76
N VAL A 35 38.67 33.23 -29.91
CA VAL A 35 38.40 33.24 -28.45
C VAL A 35 36.97 33.71 -28.22
N ALA A 36 36.48 34.74 -28.88
CA ALA A 36 35.11 35.21 -28.72
C ALA A 36 34.07 34.15 -29.14
N ILE A 37 34.29 33.47 -30.28
CA ILE A 37 33.42 32.37 -30.75
C ILE A 37 33.51 31.20 -29.78
N GLY A 38 34.69 30.81 -29.30
CA GLY A 38 34.87 29.73 -28.32
C GLY A 38 34.17 30.05 -27.02
N THR A 39 34.29 31.26 -26.50
CA THR A 39 33.63 31.73 -25.27
C THR A 39 32.11 31.77 -25.47
N LEU A 40 31.64 32.25 -26.62
CA LEU A 40 30.24 32.29 -26.97
C LEU A 40 29.65 30.87 -27.09
N TYR A 41 30.37 29.98 -27.76
CA TYR A 41 29.97 28.55 -27.85
C TYR A 41 29.89 27.90 -26.47
N PHE A 42 30.89 28.11 -25.60
CA PHE A 42 30.89 27.59 -24.22
C PHE A 42 29.75 28.18 -23.39
N TRP A 43 29.46 29.47 -23.57
CA TRP A 43 28.37 30.14 -22.87
C TRP A 43 26.99 29.66 -23.34
N LEU A 44 26.81 29.43 -24.67
CA LEU A 44 25.56 28.91 -25.27
C LEU A 44 25.34 27.42 -24.90
N SER A 45 26.40 26.64 -24.79
CA SER A 45 26.33 25.22 -24.43
C SER A 45 26.15 25.01 -22.91
N GLY A 46 26.46 26.03 -22.10
CA GLY A 46 26.32 25.98 -20.64
C GLY A 46 24.87 26.12 -20.20
N GLY A 47 24.48 25.39 -19.15
CA GLY A 47 23.16 25.53 -18.50
C GLY A 47 22.11 24.49 -18.91
N ARG A 48 22.44 23.57 -19.82
CA ARG A 48 21.56 22.45 -20.17
C ARG A 48 21.54 21.35 -19.09
N TYR A 49 22.72 21.01 -18.58
CA TYR A 49 22.86 19.97 -17.56
C TYR A 49 22.94 20.59 -16.18
N MET A 50 22.09 20.10 -15.28
CA MET A 50 22.14 20.48 -13.84
C MET A 50 22.65 19.29 -13.06
N SER A 51 23.77 19.49 -12.34
CA SER A 51 24.44 18.44 -11.59
C SER A 51 24.34 18.68 -10.10
N THR A 52 24.22 17.60 -9.33
CA THR A 52 24.36 17.60 -7.88
C THR A 52 25.09 16.34 -7.39
N ASP A 53 25.94 16.50 -6.40
CA ASP A 53 26.64 15.46 -5.66
C ASP A 53 25.91 15.10 -4.34
N ASP A 54 24.88 15.86 -4.01
CA ASP A 54 24.04 15.63 -2.83
C ASP A 54 22.84 14.78 -3.23
N ALA A 55 23.09 13.52 -3.56
CA ALA A 55 22.08 12.57 -3.96
C ALA A 55 22.32 11.21 -3.29
N TYR A 56 21.22 10.55 -2.92
CA TYR A 56 21.26 9.28 -2.22
C TYR A 56 20.26 8.29 -2.84
N VAL A 57 20.71 7.04 -2.94
CA VAL A 57 19.80 5.93 -3.28
C VAL A 57 18.89 5.69 -2.10
N GLN A 58 17.59 5.64 -2.35
CA GLN A 58 16.55 5.31 -1.40
C GLN A 58 15.78 4.08 -1.87
N ALA A 59 15.27 3.30 -0.93
CA ALA A 59 14.40 2.15 -1.23
C ALA A 59 13.20 2.15 -0.30
N ALA A 60 12.08 1.60 -0.79
CA ALA A 60 10.90 1.41 0.04
C ALA A 60 11.24 0.47 1.20
N ARG A 61 10.83 0.87 2.40
CA ARG A 61 11.07 0.11 3.63
C ARG A 61 9.77 -0.32 4.24
N ALA A 62 9.57 -1.63 4.37
CA ALA A 62 8.45 -2.21 5.09
C ALA A 62 8.90 -2.61 6.51
N SER A 63 8.21 -2.11 7.53
CA SER A 63 8.38 -2.57 8.89
C SER A 63 7.63 -3.89 9.07
N ILE A 64 8.34 -4.94 9.45
CA ILE A 64 7.76 -6.26 9.67
C ILE A 64 7.25 -6.34 11.10
N SER A 65 5.96 -6.63 11.25
CA SER A 65 5.27 -6.83 12.53
C SER A 65 4.33 -8.02 12.43
N SER A 66 3.93 -8.57 13.57
CA SER A 66 2.87 -9.59 13.63
C SER A 66 1.50 -8.94 13.85
N ASN A 67 0.45 -9.51 13.26
CA ASN A 67 -0.94 -9.12 13.52
C ASN A 67 -1.50 -9.71 14.82
N VAL A 68 -0.81 -10.69 15.42
CA VAL A 68 -1.19 -11.36 16.66
C VAL A 68 -0.02 -11.38 17.63
N ALA A 69 -0.31 -11.40 18.91
CA ALA A 69 0.71 -11.49 19.95
C ALA A 69 1.14 -12.96 20.15
N GLY A 70 2.39 -13.18 20.55
CA GLY A 70 2.85 -14.54 20.85
C GLY A 70 4.35 -14.62 21.07
N GLN A 71 4.79 -15.80 21.52
CA GLN A 71 6.20 -16.10 21.67
C GLN A 71 6.81 -16.53 20.33
N VAL A 72 8.00 -16.06 20.02
CA VAL A 72 8.73 -16.46 18.82
C VAL A 72 9.22 -17.89 18.98
N ALA A 73 8.73 -18.77 18.11
CA ALA A 73 9.10 -20.18 18.09
C ALA A 73 10.28 -20.47 17.17
N GLU A 74 10.39 -19.73 16.07
CA GLU A 74 11.40 -19.95 15.03
C GLU A 74 11.67 -18.67 14.26
N ILE A 75 12.93 -18.44 13.90
CA ILE A 75 13.35 -17.38 12.98
C ILE A 75 14.00 -18.07 11.79
N ALA A 76 13.41 -17.88 10.60
CA ALA A 76 13.80 -18.60 9.38
C ALA A 76 14.80 -17.81 8.52
N VAL A 77 15.13 -16.56 8.89
CA VAL A 77 16.00 -15.67 8.13
C VAL A 77 17.12 -15.11 8.99
N HIS A 78 18.19 -14.65 8.33
CA HIS A 78 19.35 -14.01 8.95
C HIS A 78 19.44 -12.55 8.52
N ASP A 79 20.22 -11.76 9.25
CA ASP A 79 20.45 -10.37 8.89
C ASP A 79 21.10 -10.23 7.51
N ASN A 80 20.66 -9.23 6.73
CA ASN A 80 21.08 -8.99 5.35
C ASN A 80 20.78 -10.13 4.35
N GLN A 81 19.89 -11.04 4.69
CA GLN A 81 19.45 -12.11 3.76
C GLN A 81 18.47 -11.56 2.73
N GLN A 82 18.67 -11.94 1.48
CA GLN A 82 17.69 -11.71 0.42
C GLN A 82 16.53 -12.68 0.55
N VAL A 83 15.31 -12.17 0.45
CA VAL A 83 14.06 -12.93 0.54
C VAL A 83 13.13 -12.56 -0.61
N HIS A 84 12.27 -13.51 -0.98
CA HIS A 84 11.22 -13.30 -1.97
C HIS A 84 9.86 -13.16 -1.29
N ARG A 85 8.95 -12.53 -1.97
CA ARG A 85 7.57 -12.41 -1.50
C ARG A 85 6.97 -13.78 -1.16
N GLY A 86 6.49 -13.93 0.08
CA GLY A 86 5.90 -15.15 0.59
C GLY A 86 6.88 -16.05 1.36
N ASP A 87 8.17 -15.76 1.36
CA ASP A 87 9.15 -16.49 2.16
C ASP A 87 8.87 -16.32 3.66
N LEU A 88 9.04 -17.40 4.42
CA LEU A 88 8.85 -17.37 5.86
C LEU A 88 9.97 -16.56 6.50
N LEU A 89 9.59 -15.54 7.27
CA LEU A 89 10.53 -14.71 8.03
C LEU A 89 10.72 -15.24 9.45
N PHE A 90 9.62 -15.42 10.16
CA PHE A 90 9.62 -16.05 11.48
C PHE A 90 8.22 -16.62 11.78
N ARG A 91 8.14 -17.44 12.82
CA ARG A 91 6.92 -18.09 13.28
C ARG A 91 6.75 -17.91 14.78
N LEU A 92 5.54 -17.59 15.17
CA LEU A 92 5.12 -17.59 16.56
C LEU A 92 4.71 -19.00 16.99
N ASP A 93 4.64 -19.24 18.31
CA ASP A 93 3.98 -20.41 18.85
C ASP A 93 2.52 -20.41 18.43
N ASP A 94 2.15 -21.35 17.59
CA ASP A 94 0.83 -21.48 17.00
C ASP A 94 -0.13 -22.32 17.87
N GLN A 95 0.36 -22.97 18.93
CA GLN A 95 -0.43 -23.90 19.74
C GLN A 95 -1.68 -23.24 20.36
N PRO A 96 -1.62 -22.03 20.96
CA PRO A 96 -2.81 -21.37 21.49
C PRO A 96 -3.85 -21.07 20.41
N TYR A 97 -3.41 -20.67 19.23
CA TYR A 97 -4.27 -20.33 18.10
C TYR A 97 -4.88 -21.56 17.43
N ARG A 98 -4.17 -22.69 17.41
CA ARG A 98 -4.68 -23.98 16.94
C ARG A 98 -5.78 -24.49 17.87
N ILE A 99 -5.56 -24.45 19.18
CA ILE A 99 -6.57 -24.81 20.18
C ILE A 99 -7.82 -23.93 20.01
N ALA A 100 -7.67 -22.63 19.83
CA ALA A 100 -8.78 -21.71 19.61
C ALA A 100 -9.57 -22.03 18.31
N ALA A 101 -8.87 -22.43 17.26
CA ALA A 101 -9.52 -22.85 16.01
C ALA A 101 -10.28 -24.17 16.15
N GLU A 102 -9.71 -25.13 16.88
CA GLU A 102 -10.37 -26.41 17.19
C GLU A 102 -11.62 -26.22 18.07
N GLU A 103 -11.53 -25.33 19.07
CA GLU A 103 -12.67 -24.94 19.90
C GLU A 103 -13.80 -24.30 19.08
N ALA A 104 -13.46 -23.36 18.21
CA ALA A 104 -14.43 -22.73 17.32
C ALA A 104 -15.04 -23.72 16.32
N GLN A 105 -14.26 -24.70 15.85
CA GLN A 105 -14.75 -25.78 14.99
C GLN A 105 -15.75 -26.68 15.73
N ALA A 106 -15.49 -27.01 17.00
CA ALA A 106 -16.42 -27.78 17.85
C ALA A 106 -17.73 -27.02 18.09
N LYS A 107 -17.65 -25.69 18.36
CA LYS A 107 -18.83 -24.83 18.52
C LYS A 107 -19.66 -24.77 17.24
N LEU A 108 -19.05 -24.69 16.07
CA LEU A 108 -19.76 -24.77 14.79
C LEU A 108 -20.50 -26.11 14.64
N GLY A 109 -19.83 -27.23 14.99
CA GLY A 109 -20.46 -28.55 15.01
C GLY A 109 -21.68 -28.61 15.90
N THR A 110 -21.57 -28.07 17.10
CA THR A 110 -22.71 -28.02 18.08
C THR A 110 -23.86 -27.16 17.50
N ALA A 111 -23.58 -25.99 16.98
CA ALA A 111 -24.61 -25.12 16.37
C ALA A 111 -25.37 -25.80 15.24
N ARG A 112 -24.68 -26.56 14.38
CA ARG A 112 -25.31 -27.35 13.30
C ARG A 112 -26.24 -28.44 13.88
N LEU A 113 -25.76 -29.18 14.89
CA LEU A 113 -26.55 -30.23 15.54
C LEU A 113 -27.79 -29.65 16.20
N GLU A 114 -27.72 -28.50 16.86
CA GLU A 114 -28.88 -27.81 17.43
C GLU A 114 -29.94 -27.49 16.41
N ILE A 115 -29.58 -27.01 15.25
CA ILE A 115 -30.54 -26.73 14.15
C ILE A 115 -31.15 -28.02 13.59
N ILE A 116 -30.36 -29.08 13.43
CA ILE A 116 -30.85 -30.41 13.01
C ILE A 116 -31.83 -30.96 14.03
N ALA A 117 -31.54 -30.88 15.33
CA ALA A 117 -32.44 -31.28 16.40
C ALA A 117 -33.72 -30.44 16.43
N GLY A 118 -33.60 -29.12 16.19
CA GLY A 118 -34.75 -28.22 16.04
C GLY A 118 -35.68 -28.65 14.90
N LYS A 119 -35.12 -29.02 13.73
CA LYS A 119 -35.90 -29.56 12.59
C LYS A 119 -36.61 -30.86 12.94
N ALA A 120 -35.95 -31.76 13.63
CA ALA A 120 -36.60 -33.02 14.11
C ALA A 120 -37.77 -32.72 15.05
N THR A 121 -37.59 -31.77 15.99
CA THR A 121 -38.65 -31.30 16.87
C THR A 121 -39.81 -30.68 16.10
N TYR A 122 -39.53 -29.87 15.10
CA TYR A 122 -40.56 -29.30 14.21
C TYR A 122 -41.40 -30.36 13.54
N HIS A 123 -40.79 -31.40 12.98
CA HIS A 123 -41.52 -32.52 12.34
C HIS A 123 -42.34 -33.29 13.38
N GLN A 124 -41.86 -33.47 14.60
CA GLN A 124 -42.62 -34.07 15.70
C GLN A 124 -43.89 -33.26 16.04
N GLN A 125 -43.74 -31.91 16.18
CA GLN A 125 -44.89 -31.03 16.44
C GLN A 125 -45.88 -30.98 15.30
N LEU A 126 -45.44 -31.07 14.06
CA LEU A 126 -46.34 -31.20 12.89
C LEU A 126 -47.14 -32.49 12.95
N ALA A 127 -46.54 -33.61 13.35
CA ALA A 127 -47.30 -34.88 13.51
C ALA A 127 -48.31 -34.77 14.65
N ALA A 128 -47.97 -34.11 15.76
CA ALA A 128 -48.89 -33.86 16.87
C ALA A 128 -50.08 -32.98 16.47
N LEU A 129 -49.81 -31.93 15.66
CA LEU A 129 -50.84 -31.05 15.09
C LEU A 129 -51.84 -31.86 14.19
N ARG A 130 -51.28 -32.68 13.31
CA ARG A 130 -52.14 -33.56 12.46
C ARG A 130 -53.04 -34.47 13.28
N SER A 131 -52.51 -35.13 14.32
CA SER A 131 -53.30 -35.98 15.24
C SER A 131 -54.41 -35.20 15.97
N ALA A 132 -54.10 -33.95 16.41
CA ALA A 132 -55.10 -33.07 17.00
C ALA A 132 -56.18 -32.66 15.99
N GLN A 133 -55.84 -32.38 14.72
CA GLN A 133 -56.80 -32.11 13.67
C GLN A 133 -57.68 -33.29 13.37
N ASP A 134 -57.15 -34.49 13.22
CA ASP A 134 -57.89 -35.72 13.01
C ASP A 134 -58.91 -35.96 14.15
N THR A 135 -58.51 -35.71 15.42
CA THR A 135 -59.38 -35.77 16.56
C THR A 135 -60.52 -34.74 16.49
N LEU A 136 -60.19 -33.49 16.12
CA LEU A 136 -61.22 -32.44 15.95
C LEU A 136 -62.23 -32.81 14.87
N ASP A 137 -61.74 -33.35 13.77
CA ASP A 137 -62.61 -33.81 12.68
C ASP A 137 -63.56 -34.92 13.07
N TYR A 138 -63.06 -35.90 13.89
CA TYR A 138 -63.92 -36.95 14.43
C TYR A 138 -64.96 -36.36 15.37
N GLN A 139 -64.59 -35.53 16.36
CA GLN A 139 -65.51 -34.93 17.30
C GLN A 139 -66.51 -33.96 16.62
N THR A 140 -66.11 -33.31 15.55
CA THR A 140 -67.02 -32.46 14.77
C THR A 140 -68.11 -33.28 14.07
N ARG A 141 -67.74 -34.44 13.48
CA ARG A 141 -68.73 -35.39 12.92
C ARG A 141 -69.68 -35.92 13.95
N GLU A 142 -69.16 -36.27 15.16
CA GLU A 142 -69.96 -36.75 16.29
C GLU A 142 -70.96 -35.68 16.77
N TYR A 143 -70.46 -34.43 16.97
CA TYR A 143 -71.32 -33.30 17.32
C TYR A 143 -72.46 -33.10 16.31
N GLN A 144 -72.15 -33.08 15.00
CA GLN A 144 -73.14 -32.96 13.95
C GLN A 144 -74.15 -34.11 13.94
N ARG A 145 -73.73 -35.33 14.26
CA ARG A 145 -74.60 -36.48 14.37
C ARG A 145 -75.55 -36.32 15.57
N GLN A 146 -75.02 -35.97 16.74
CA GLN A 146 -75.84 -35.76 17.93
C GLN A 146 -76.82 -34.58 17.75
N GLN A 147 -76.43 -33.54 17.07
CA GLN A 147 -77.32 -32.41 16.73
C GLN A 147 -78.52 -32.85 15.93
N LYS A 148 -78.30 -33.69 14.92
CA LYS A 148 -79.39 -34.22 14.09
C LYS A 148 -80.31 -35.16 14.89
N LEU A 149 -79.74 -36.02 15.72
CA LEU A 149 -80.48 -36.93 16.58
C LEU A 149 -81.34 -36.21 17.64
N LEU A 150 -80.82 -35.14 18.20
CA LEU A 150 -81.53 -34.28 19.16
C LEU A 150 -82.69 -33.58 18.47
N ALA A 151 -82.55 -33.05 17.23
CA ALA A 151 -83.58 -32.42 16.45
C ALA A 151 -84.75 -33.40 16.09
N SER A 152 -84.44 -34.71 15.97
CA SER A 152 -85.41 -35.78 15.72
C SER A 152 -85.95 -36.37 17.01
N GLY A 153 -85.60 -35.89 18.19
CA GLY A 153 -86.08 -36.38 19.48
C GLY A 153 -85.49 -37.76 19.94
N ILE A 154 -84.44 -38.23 19.25
CA ILE A 154 -83.89 -39.58 19.51
C ILE A 154 -82.74 -39.49 20.58
N SER A 155 -81.99 -38.34 20.68
CA SER A 155 -80.89 -38.13 21.65
C SER A 155 -81.33 -37.20 22.76
N SER A 156 -80.68 -37.29 23.91
CA SER A 156 -80.86 -36.37 25.07
C SER A 156 -80.02 -35.09 24.95
N GLN A 157 -80.53 -34.01 25.58
CA GLN A 157 -79.74 -32.73 25.67
C GLN A 157 -78.37 -32.96 26.24
N MET A 158 -78.27 -33.83 27.30
CA MET A 158 -76.98 -34.15 27.93
C MET A 158 -75.95 -34.78 26.96
N GLN A 159 -76.39 -35.66 26.06
CA GLN A 159 -75.53 -36.27 25.03
C GLN A 159 -75.06 -35.25 24.01
N PHE A 160 -75.92 -34.32 23.63
CA PHE A 160 -75.54 -33.20 22.75
C PHE A 160 -74.53 -32.29 23.41
N ASP A 161 -74.77 -31.89 24.66
CA ASP A 161 -73.86 -31.02 25.43
C ASP A 161 -72.48 -31.67 25.63
N GLN A 162 -72.43 -32.99 25.86
CA GLN A 162 -71.19 -33.76 25.93
C GLN A 162 -70.42 -33.73 24.57
N ALA A 163 -71.10 -33.94 23.48
CA ALA A 163 -70.49 -33.91 22.14
C ALA A 163 -69.98 -32.49 21.79
N GLN A 164 -70.73 -31.46 22.18
CA GLN A 164 -70.30 -30.07 22.02
C GLN A 164 -69.05 -29.79 22.81
N HIS A 165 -69.02 -30.14 24.09
CA HIS A 165 -67.82 -29.95 24.96
C HIS A 165 -66.60 -30.70 24.42
N ALA A 166 -66.77 -31.95 23.94
CA ALA A 166 -65.68 -32.75 23.39
C ALA A 166 -65.09 -32.10 22.11
N ARG A 167 -65.98 -31.58 21.20
CA ARG A 167 -65.54 -30.83 20.02
C ARG A 167 -64.77 -29.54 20.37
N ASP A 168 -65.29 -28.77 21.35
CA ASP A 168 -64.68 -27.51 21.75
C ASP A 168 -63.32 -27.74 22.43
N THR A 169 -63.19 -28.80 23.23
CA THR A 169 -61.91 -29.25 23.80
C THR A 169 -60.92 -29.64 22.71
N ALA A 170 -61.33 -30.41 21.71
CA ALA A 170 -60.50 -30.80 20.58
C ALA A 170 -60.05 -29.57 19.76
N ARG A 171 -60.93 -28.56 19.61
CA ARG A 171 -60.57 -27.29 18.95
C ARG A 171 -59.48 -26.51 19.68
N GLN A 172 -59.55 -26.45 21.04
CA GLN A 172 -58.54 -25.84 21.85
C GLN A 172 -57.19 -26.59 21.75
N GLN A 173 -57.24 -27.91 21.62
CA GLN A 173 -56.04 -28.76 21.46
C GLN A 173 -55.34 -28.53 20.14
N VAL A 174 -56.07 -28.32 19.04
CA VAL A 174 -55.54 -27.91 17.73
C VAL A 174 -54.88 -26.52 17.84
N ALA A 175 -55.51 -25.55 18.48
CA ALA A 175 -54.97 -24.22 18.68
C ALA A 175 -53.64 -24.26 19.47
N SER A 176 -53.57 -25.06 20.53
CA SER A 176 -52.35 -25.29 21.33
C SER A 176 -51.24 -25.91 20.47
N ALA A 177 -51.56 -26.98 19.71
CA ALA A 177 -50.58 -27.62 18.83
C ALA A 177 -50.06 -26.69 17.72
N GLN A 178 -50.94 -25.82 17.16
CA GLN A 178 -50.54 -24.81 16.19
C GLN A 178 -49.50 -23.82 16.80
N GLN A 179 -49.72 -23.37 18.05
CA GLN A 179 -48.78 -22.48 18.73
C GLN A 179 -47.44 -23.17 18.97
N GLN A 180 -47.42 -24.47 19.31
CA GLN A 180 -46.20 -25.23 19.46
C GLN A 180 -45.38 -25.34 18.18
N VAL A 181 -46.06 -25.62 17.04
CA VAL A 181 -45.41 -25.62 15.73
C VAL A 181 -44.87 -24.24 15.37
N ALA A 182 -45.65 -23.18 15.62
CA ALA A 182 -45.22 -21.81 15.32
C ALA A 182 -43.99 -21.40 16.17
N SER A 183 -43.95 -21.80 17.45
CA SER A 183 -42.82 -21.55 18.34
C SER A 183 -41.53 -22.20 17.84
N VAL A 184 -41.58 -23.48 17.47
CA VAL A 184 -40.40 -24.18 16.93
C VAL A 184 -40.00 -23.63 15.56
N LEU A 185 -40.97 -23.28 14.70
CA LEU A 185 -40.67 -22.65 13.42
C LEU A 185 -39.98 -21.31 13.60
N ALA A 186 -40.40 -20.51 14.59
CA ALA A 186 -39.73 -19.22 14.87
C ALA A 186 -38.26 -19.43 15.33
N MET A 187 -37.98 -20.49 16.14
CA MET A 187 -36.62 -20.85 16.52
C MET A 187 -35.75 -21.25 15.30
N LEU A 188 -36.38 -21.81 14.27
CA LEU A 188 -35.71 -22.14 12.99
C LEU A 188 -35.64 -20.96 12.00
N GLY A 189 -35.87 -19.72 12.46
CA GLY A 189 -35.82 -18.54 11.61
C GLY A 189 -37.00 -18.38 10.66
N GLY A 190 -38.16 -19.05 10.95
CA GLY A 190 -39.38 -18.96 10.13
C GLY A 190 -39.41 -19.87 8.90
N ASN A 191 -38.34 -20.63 8.65
CA ASN A 191 -38.29 -21.58 7.53
C ASN A 191 -37.63 -22.89 7.97
N ALA A 192 -38.43 -23.97 8.06
CA ALA A 192 -37.95 -25.29 8.46
C ALA A 192 -37.08 -25.97 7.37
N ASP A 193 -37.20 -25.57 6.11
CA ASP A 193 -36.44 -26.15 5.00
C ASP A 193 -35.11 -25.46 4.76
N LEU A 194 -34.85 -24.35 5.47
CA LEU A 194 -33.56 -23.62 5.38
C LEU A 194 -32.41 -24.56 5.68
N ASP A 195 -31.35 -24.52 4.85
CA ASP A 195 -30.12 -25.27 5.13
C ASP A 195 -29.54 -24.84 6.50
N PRO A 196 -29.14 -25.77 7.36
CA PRO A 196 -28.53 -25.44 8.64
C PRO A 196 -27.40 -24.42 8.54
N ASP A 197 -26.58 -24.46 7.48
CA ASP A 197 -25.47 -23.53 7.25
C ASP A 197 -25.92 -22.11 6.92
N GLN A 198 -27.17 -21.91 6.52
CA GLN A 198 -27.76 -20.60 6.29
C GLN A 198 -28.40 -20.00 7.55
N HIS A 199 -28.51 -20.77 8.61
CA HIS A 199 -29.09 -20.28 9.86
C HIS A 199 -28.15 -19.27 10.56
N PRO A 200 -28.64 -18.12 11.07
CA PRO A 200 -27.80 -17.07 11.67
C PRO A 200 -26.88 -17.56 12.78
N THR A 201 -27.35 -18.49 13.62
CA THR A 201 -26.52 -19.08 14.70
C THR A 201 -25.33 -19.85 14.15
N VAL A 202 -25.52 -20.63 13.07
CA VAL A 202 -24.47 -21.41 12.41
C VAL A 202 -23.50 -20.45 11.69
N GLN A 203 -24.03 -19.41 11.00
CA GLN A 203 -23.18 -18.39 10.37
C GLN A 203 -22.31 -17.63 11.38
N THR A 204 -22.85 -17.34 12.57
CA THR A 204 -22.08 -16.71 13.64
C THR A 204 -20.95 -17.63 14.14
N ALA A 205 -21.22 -18.91 14.31
CA ALA A 205 -20.22 -19.89 14.69
C ALA A 205 -19.17 -20.11 13.58
N GLN A 206 -19.60 -20.09 12.31
CA GLN A 206 -18.69 -20.15 11.14
C GLN A 206 -17.76 -18.93 11.11
N ALA A 207 -18.30 -17.72 11.29
CA ALA A 207 -17.49 -16.50 11.35
C ALA A 207 -16.46 -16.51 12.49
N ALA A 208 -16.84 -17.09 13.64
CA ALA A 208 -15.91 -17.27 14.77
C ALA A 208 -14.77 -18.23 14.41
N LEU A 209 -15.08 -19.34 13.72
CA LEU A 209 -14.08 -20.28 13.22
C LEU A 209 -13.13 -19.62 12.19
N ASP A 210 -13.69 -18.87 11.25
CA ASP A 210 -12.89 -18.20 10.22
C ASP A 210 -11.93 -17.18 10.84
N ARG A 211 -12.40 -16.45 11.87
CA ARG A 211 -11.56 -15.55 12.64
C ARG A 211 -10.43 -16.28 13.37
N ALA A 212 -10.72 -17.42 13.99
CA ALA A 212 -9.71 -18.23 14.67
C ALA A 212 -8.67 -18.78 13.70
N LYS A 213 -9.08 -19.25 12.52
CA LYS A 213 -8.19 -19.70 11.44
C LYS A 213 -7.33 -18.56 10.89
N LEU A 214 -7.90 -17.37 10.73
CA LEU A 214 -7.17 -16.17 10.29
C LEU A 214 -6.07 -15.81 11.31
N ASN A 215 -6.40 -15.82 12.60
CA ASN A 215 -5.41 -15.57 13.67
C ASN A 215 -4.31 -16.64 13.69
N LEU A 216 -4.66 -17.89 13.45
CA LEU A 216 -3.69 -18.98 13.30
C LEU A 216 -2.79 -18.74 12.07
N GLY A 217 -3.34 -18.26 10.95
CA GLY A 217 -2.56 -17.86 9.78
C GLY A 217 -1.56 -16.75 10.08
N TYR A 218 -1.92 -15.79 10.91
CA TYR A 218 -1.06 -14.69 11.32
C TYR A 218 0.11 -15.08 12.23
N THR A 219 0.16 -16.30 12.73
CA THR A 219 1.35 -16.80 13.44
C THR A 219 2.53 -17.08 12.53
N ARG A 220 2.32 -17.17 11.22
CA ARG A 220 3.36 -17.31 10.20
C ARG A 220 3.56 -15.97 9.52
N ILE A 221 4.66 -15.34 9.84
CA ILE A 221 5.01 -14.02 9.28
C ILE A 221 5.86 -14.23 8.05
N VAL A 222 5.35 -13.77 6.89
CA VAL A 222 5.99 -13.94 5.59
C VAL A 222 6.39 -12.58 4.99
N ALA A 223 7.36 -12.61 4.08
CA ALA A 223 7.80 -11.41 3.38
C ALA A 223 6.67 -10.84 2.50
N PRO A 224 6.32 -9.55 2.65
CA PRO A 224 5.28 -8.91 1.85
C PRO A 224 5.72 -8.63 0.41
N ASP A 225 7.05 -8.49 0.17
CA ASP A 225 7.65 -8.21 -1.13
C ASP A 225 9.08 -8.78 -1.20
N ASP A 226 9.68 -8.73 -2.40
CA ASP A 226 11.08 -9.12 -2.61
C ASP A 226 12.00 -8.04 -2.02
N GLY A 227 13.05 -8.46 -1.31
CA GLY A 227 13.96 -7.51 -0.69
C GLY A 227 15.00 -8.13 0.21
N VAL A 228 15.63 -7.29 1.02
CA VAL A 228 16.64 -7.69 1.99
C VAL A 228 16.14 -7.38 3.40
N VAL A 229 16.16 -8.38 4.27
CA VAL A 229 15.80 -8.20 5.68
C VAL A 229 16.95 -7.58 6.46
N THR A 230 16.63 -6.68 7.39
CA THR A 230 17.64 -6.00 8.22
C THR A 230 17.21 -5.93 9.68
N LYS A 231 18.18 -5.92 10.60
CA LYS A 231 17.98 -5.87 12.05
C LYS A 231 17.29 -7.11 12.63
N VAL A 232 17.47 -8.26 11.99
CA VAL A 232 16.89 -9.54 12.44
C VAL A 232 17.44 -9.94 13.80
N GLU A 233 18.70 -9.59 14.10
CA GLU A 233 19.37 -9.90 15.37
C GLU A 233 18.69 -9.29 16.61
N GLN A 234 17.79 -8.31 16.43
CA GLN A 234 17.01 -7.72 17.52
C GLN A 234 15.89 -8.65 18.01
N LEU A 235 15.54 -9.67 17.23
CA LEU A 235 14.53 -10.67 17.55
C LEU A 235 15.21 -12.00 17.92
N GLN A 236 14.78 -12.60 19.02
CA GLN A 236 15.34 -13.87 19.49
C GLN A 236 14.23 -14.92 19.64
N VAL A 237 14.59 -16.19 19.44
CA VAL A 237 13.67 -17.31 19.75
C VAL A 237 13.39 -17.28 21.24
N GLY A 238 12.10 -17.32 21.61
CA GLY A 238 11.64 -17.19 22.98
C GLY A 238 11.13 -15.80 23.36
N ASP A 239 11.43 -14.77 22.57
CA ASP A 239 10.89 -13.42 22.79
C ASP A 239 9.38 -13.40 22.65
N TYR A 240 8.73 -12.58 23.48
CA TYR A 240 7.29 -12.34 23.38
C TYR A 240 7.03 -11.01 22.68
N ILE A 241 6.34 -11.06 21.55
CA ILE A 241 5.98 -9.88 20.76
C ILE A 241 4.48 -9.57 20.85
N ASN A 242 4.17 -8.27 20.88
CA ASN A 242 2.79 -7.79 20.84
C ASN A 242 2.37 -7.54 19.38
N ALA A 243 1.05 -7.61 19.13
CA ALA A 243 0.49 -7.28 17.84
C ALA A 243 0.85 -5.84 17.41
N ALA A 244 1.12 -5.64 16.12
CA ALA A 244 1.48 -4.38 15.50
C ALA A 244 2.82 -3.75 15.97
N ASN A 245 3.60 -4.46 16.78
CA ASN A 245 4.93 -3.99 17.18
C ASN A 245 5.97 -4.36 16.09
N PRO A 246 6.67 -3.38 15.48
CA PRO A 246 7.71 -3.68 14.49
C PRO A 246 8.89 -4.40 15.14
N VAL A 247 9.33 -5.50 14.54
CA VAL A 247 10.46 -6.31 15.03
C VAL A 247 11.72 -6.13 14.21
N PHE A 248 11.61 -6.03 12.88
CA PHE A 248 12.71 -5.73 11.96
C PHE A 248 12.17 -5.11 10.68
N ALA A 249 13.02 -4.85 9.68
CA ALA A 249 12.61 -4.19 8.46
C ALA A 249 13.00 -5.00 7.23
N LEU A 250 12.16 -4.90 6.19
CA LEU A 250 12.44 -5.35 4.84
C LEU A 250 12.68 -4.14 3.95
N ILE A 251 13.83 -4.09 3.28
CA ILE A 251 14.17 -3.09 2.28
C ILE A 251 13.84 -3.69 0.92
N SER A 252 12.90 -3.07 0.20
CA SER A 252 12.49 -3.55 -1.12
C SER A 252 13.64 -3.46 -2.12
N SER A 253 13.79 -4.49 -2.95
CA SER A 253 14.73 -4.49 -4.07
C SER A 253 14.10 -3.98 -5.38
N ARG A 254 12.77 -3.82 -5.43
CA ARG A 254 12.04 -3.35 -6.61
C ARG A 254 11.81 -1.85 -6.60
N ASP A 255 11.39 -1.32 -5.46
CA ASP A 255 11.05 0.10 -5.31
C ASP A 255 12.27 0.90 -4.84
N VAL A 256 13.20 1.11 -5.76
CA VAL A 256 14.43 1.89 -5.53
C VAL A 256 14.37 3.16 -6.37
N TRP A 257 14.72 4.29 -5.75
CA TRP A 257 14.79 5.59 -6.41
C TRP A 257 16.01 6.37 -5.92
N VAL A 258 16.35 7.43 -6.61
CA VAL A 258 17.38 8.38 -6.17
C VAL A 258 16.69 9.65 -5.71
N GLU A 259 17.03 10.11 -4.53
CA GLU A 259 16.65 11.42 -4.02
C GLU A 259 17.85 12.36 -4.14
N ALA A 260 17.75 13.36 -5.01
CA ALA A 260 18.82 14.29 -5.31
C ALA A 260 18.43 15.70 -4.89
N ASN A 261 19.26 16.31 -4.07
CA ASN A 261 19.03 17.64 -3.50
C ASN A 261 19.65 18.71 -4.40
N PHE A 262 18.83 19.33 -5.25
CA PHE A 262 19.25 20.42 -6.12
C PHE A 262 19.08 21.78 -5.45
N LYS A 263 19.96 22.74 -5.77
CA LYS A 263 19.80 24.11 -5.34
C LYS A 263 18.60 24.75 -6.02
N GLU A 264 17.92 25.68 -5.34
CA GLU A 264 16.72 26.37 -5.83
C GLU A 264 16.92 27.01 -7.21
N ASP A 265 18.12 27.60 -7.47
CA ASP A 265 18.46 28.21 -8.75
C ASP A 265 18.59 27.21 -9.91
N GLN A 266 18.97 25.95 -9.63
CA GLN A 266 19.08 24.88 -10.62
C GLN A 266 17.73 24.31 -11.07
N LEU A 267 16.67 24.54 -10.31
CA LEU A 267 15.32 24.01 -10.58
C LEU A 267 14.52 24.85 -11.58
N THR A 268 15.00 26.02 -11.98
CA THR A 268 14.27 26.97 -12.85
C THR A 268 13.71 26.32 -14.12
N HIS A 269 14.50 25.45 -14.75
CA HIS A 269 14.14 24.75 -16.00
C HIS A 269 13.94 23.25 -15.82
N MET A 270 14.00 22.75 -14.57
CA MET A 270 13.77 21.35 -14.27
C MET A 270 12.28 21.03 -14.21
N ARG A 271 11.86 19.93 -14.86
CA ARG A 271 10.47 19.47 -14.91
C ARG A 271 10.42 17.96 -14.80
N ALA A 272 9.31 17.44 -14.29
CA ALA A 272 9.03 16.00 -14.32
C ALA A 272 9.05 15.47 -15.77
N GLY A 273 9.57 14.26 -15.94
CA GLY A 273 9.72 13.60 -17.24
C GLY A 273 11.08 13.81 -17.91
N GLN A 274 11.92 14.72 -17.42
CA GLN A 274 13.27 14.95 -17.97
C GLN A 274 14.18 13.76 -17.69
N SER A 275 15.08 13.47 -18.65
CA SER A 275 16.08 12.41 -18.53
C SER A 275 17.23 12.85 -17.61
N ALA A 276 17.75 11.89 -16.88
CA ALA A 276 18.89 12.09 -15.99
C ALA A 276 19.86 10.93 -16.09
N THR A 277 21.09 11.17 -15.70
CA THR A 277 22.11 10.14 -15.50
C THR A 277 22.52 10.14 -14.04
N VAL A 278 22.63 8.95 -13.47
CA VAL A 278 23.00 8.73 -12.08
C VAL A 278 24.29 7.90 -12.05
N ASN A 279 25.29 8.40 -11.37
CA ASN A 279 26.54 7.70 -11.11
C ASN A 279 26.60 7.42 -9.61
N ILE A 280 26.54 6.14 -9.24
CA ILE A 280 26.57 5.69 -7.83
C ILE A 280 28.02 5.42 -7.48
N ASP A 281 28.52 6.00 -6.39
CA ASP A 281 29.94 5.97 -6.03
C ASP A 281 30.48 4.56 -5.80
N THR A 282 29.62 3.67 -5.28
CA THR A 282 29.97 2.25 -5.05
C THR A 282 30.21 1.49 -6.36
N TYR A 283 29.59 1.92 -7.47
CA TYR A 283 29.69 1.26 -8.78
C TYR A 283 30.45 2.14 -9.78
N SER A 284 31.71 2.44 -9.46
CA SER A 284 32.56 3.28 -10.31
C SER A 284 32.60 2.79 -11.75
N GLY A 285 32.33 3.71 -12.70
CA GLY A 285 32.34 3.43 -14.14
C GLY A 285 31.02 2.88 -14.71
N LYS A 286 29.97 2.71 -13.90
CA LYS A 286 28.61 2.42 -14.36
C LYS A 286 27.72 3.66 -14.23
N THR A 287 27.04 3.98 -15.32
CA THR A 287 26.08 5.10 -15.38
C THR A 287 24.69 4.52 -15.53
N PHE A 288 23.81 4.88 -14.60
CA PHE A 288 22.41 4.49 -14.62
C PHE A 288 21.58 5.58 -15.30
N LYS A 289 20.67 5.17 -16.18
CA LYS A 289 19.68 6.08 -16.75
C LYS A 289 18.53 6.24 -15.76
N ALA A 290 18.12 7.48 -15.58
CA ALA A 290 17.02 7.81 -14.67
C ALA A 290 16.12 8.87 -15.30
N ARG A 291 14.96 9.05 -14.70
CA ARG A 291 13.98 10.07 -15.09
C ARG A 291 13.50 10.83 -13.87
N VAL A 292 13.35 12.13 -14.01
CA VAL A 292 12.76 12.98 -12.97
C VAL A 292 11.28 12.62 -12.84
N VAL A 293 10.87 12.14 -11.67
CA VAL A 293 9.47 11.80 -11.35
C VAL A 293 8.76 13.00 -10.75
N SER A 294 9.38 13.61 -9.74
CA SER A 294 8.77 14.73 -9.02
C SER A 294 9.83 15.62 -8.39
N ILE A 295 9.45 16.88 -8.20
CA ILE A 295 10.19 17.88 -7.44
C ILE A 295 9.39 18.17 -6.19
N ALA A 296 10.01 18.10 -5.01
CA ALA A 296 9.30 18.38 -3.77
C ALA A 296 8.83 19.83 -3.71
N PRO A 297 7.63 20.08 -3.16
CA PRO A 297 7.06 21.43 -3.09
C PRO A 297 7.71 22.30 -2.00
N GLY A 298 8.61 21.76 -1.19
CA GLY A 298 9.28 22.45 -0.09
C GLY A 298 10.67 21.93 0.17
N THR A 299 11.46 22.73 0.90
CA THR A 299 12.84 22.38 1.27
C THR A 299 12.86 21.34 2.39
N GLY A 300 13.93 20.55 2.48
CA GLY A 300 14.09 19.56 3.55
C GLY A 300 14.03 20.17 4.96
N SER A 301 14.42 21.43 5.11
CA SER A 301 14.33 22.15 6.38
C SER A 301 12.91 22.40 6.87
N GLN A 302 11.95 22.53 5.96
CA GLN A 302 10.53 22.74 6.31
C GLN A 302 9.86 21.46 6.82
N PHE A 303 10.37 20.29 6.42
CA PHE A 303 9.86 18.98 6.84
C PHE A 303 10.66 18.36 7.99
N SER A 304 11.69 19.09 8.48
CA SER A 304 12.45 18.65 9.64
C SER A 304 11.63 18.74 10.93
N ALA A 305 11.78 17.76 11.82
CA ALA A 305 11.15 17.78 13.14
C ALA A 305 11.60 18.99 14.03
N LEU A 306 12.73 19.59 13.70
CA LEU A 306 13.27 20.80 14.32
C LEU A 306 13.67 21.77 13.20
N PRO A 307 12.76 22.60 12.69
CA PRO A 307 13.11 23.62 11.69
C PRO A 307 14.13 24.58 12.29
N PRO A 308 15.14 25.01 11.54
CA PRO A 308 16.10 26.00 12.03
C PRO A 308 15.39 27.37 12.19
N GLU A 309 15.17 27.78 13.41
CA GLU A 309 14.69 29.12 13.70
C GLU A 309 15.89 30.10 13.72
N ASN A 310 15.96 30.97 12.71
CA ASN A 310 16.89 32.11 12.70
C ASN A 310 16.31 33.25 13.55
N ALA A 311 16.26 33.06 14.89
CA ALA A 311 15.67 34.01 15.83
C ALA A 311 16.59 35.18 16.22
N THR A 312 17.84 35.23 15.74
CA THR A 312 18.80 36.27 16.09
C THR A 312 19.15 37.13 14.89
N GLY A 313 18.78 38.38 14.97
CA GLY A 313 18.97 39.63 14.24
C GLY A 313 19.87 39.76 13.00
N ASN A 314 20.61 38.78 12.57
CA ASN A 314 21.43 38.83 11.36
C ASN A 314 20.95 37.79 10.34
N TRP A 315 20.02 38.19 9.49
CA TRP A 315 19.49 37.31 8.44
C TRP A 315 20.48 37.25 7.26
N VAL A 316 20.95 36.05 6.94
CA VAL A 316 21.77 35.77 5.75
C VAL A 316 20.96 34.88 4.80
N LYS A 317 20.76 35.31 3.57
CA LYS A 317 20.13 34.50 2.54
C LYS A 317 21.06 33.35 2.18
N VAL A 318 20.68 32.12 2.55
CA VAL A 318 21.34 30.88 2.13
C VAL A 318 20.50 30.20 1.04
N VAL A 319 21.16 29.73 -0.02
CA VAL A 319 20.50 28.97 -1.09
C VAL A 319 19.97 27.68 -0.50
N GLN A 320 18.68 27.48 -0.62
CA GLN A 320 18.00 26.28 -0.17
C GLN A 320 18.16 25.14 -1.18
N ARG A 321 18.06 23.88 -0.70
CA ARG A 321 18.04 22.70 -1.55
C ARG A 321 16.63 22.07 -1.51
N LEU A 322 16.16 21.64 -2.65
CA LEU A 322 14.89 20.92 -2.78
C LEU A 322 15.16 19.50 -3.25
N PRO A 323 14.56 18.48 -2.61
CA PRO A 323 14.70 17.11 -3.05
C PRO A 323 13.92 16.87 -4.36
N VAL A 324 14.60 16.22 -5.28
CA VAL A 324 14.08 15.77 -6.57
C VAL A 324 14.13 14.25 -6.58
N ARG A 325 13.00 13.61 -6.82
CA ARG A 325 12.91 12.16 -6.94
C ARG A 325 13.14 11.72 -8.38
N LEU A 326 14.08 10.79 -8.54
CA LEU A 326 14.41 10.19 -9.83
C LEU A 326 14.17 8.68 -9.77
N GLU A 327 13.53 8.15 -10.78
CA GLU A 327 13.36 6.71 -10.98
C GLU A 327 14.43 6.16 -11.89
N ILE A 328 15.05 5.05 -11.53
CA ILE A 328 16.09 4.40 -12.31
C ILE A 328 15.42 3.50 -13.35
N GLU A 329 15.66 3.79 -14.65
CA GLU A 329 15.04 3.07 -15.76
C GLU A 329 15.70 1.68 -16.01
N ASN A 330 17.00 1.57 -15.78
CA ASN A 330 17.77 0.34 -15.98
C ASN A 330 18.34 -0.13 -14.63
N ASN A 331 17.51 -0.85 -13.87
CA ASN A 331 17.99 -1.57 -12.69
C ASN A 331 18.62 -2.89 -13.18
N ASP A 332 19.96 -2.95 -13.18
CA ASP A 332 20.70 -4.17 -13.51
C ASP A 332 20.54 -5.13 -12.32
N ALA A 333 19.85 -6.25 -12.53
CA ALA A 333 19.53 -7.22 -11.46
C ALA A 333 20.77 -7.75 -10.73
N ASP A 334 21.94 -7.66 -11.37
CA ASP A 334 23.21 -8.09 -10.80
C ASP A 334 23.85 -7.07 -9.83
N LEU A 335 23.25 -5.89 -9.70
CA LEU A 335 23.78 -4.80 -8.85
C LEU A 335 22.76 -4.42 -7.78
N PRO A 336 22.87 -4.97 -6.58
CA PRO A 336 21.96 -4.62 -5.49
C PRO A 336 22.14 -3.16 -5.09
N LEU A 337 21.14 -2.33 -5.39
CA LEU A 337 21.12 -0.93 -4.99
C LEU A 337 20.70 -0.83 -3.52
N GLY A 338 21.68 -0.73 -2.64
CA GLY A 338 21.45 -0.50 -1.21
C GLY A 338 20.94 0.92 -0.94
N THR A 339 20.05 1.07 0.04
CA THR A 339 19.64 2.39 0.51
C THR A 339 20.77 3.14 1.20
N GLY A 340 20.87 4.45 1.00
CA GLY A 340 21.89 5.31 1.61
C GLY A 340 23.20 5.40 0.82
N LEU A 341 23.31 4.75 -0.35
CA LEU A 341 24.48 4.93 -1.21
C LEU A 341 24.50 6.34 -1.79
N SER A 342 25.66 6.98 -1.76
CA SER A 342 25.88 8.29 -2.38
C SER A 342 25.93 8.19 -3.89
N ALA A 343 25.39 9.19 -4.56
CA ALA A 343 25.38 9.28 -6.01
C ALA A 343 25.58 10.71 -6.50
N THR A 344 26.10 10.84 -7.73
CA THR A 344 26.08 12.08 -8.48
C THR A 344 25.00 12.00 -9.55
N VAL A 345 24.19 13.05 -9.66
CA VAL A 345 23.05 13.12 -10.59
C VAL A 345 23.22 14.29 -11.54
N ASP A 346 23.10 14.01 -12.85
CA ASP A 346 23.10 14.99 -13.91
C ASP A 346 21.74 14.95 -14.62
N VAL A 347 20.96 16.03 -14.55
CA VAL A 347 19.65 16.15 -15.20
C VAL A 347 19.79 16.98 -16.48
N ASP A 348 19.32 16.44 -17.61
CA ASP A 348 19.20 17.17 -18.87
C ASP A 348 17.90 17.97 -18.89
N THR A 349 18.01 19.28 -18.69
CA THR A 349 16.85 20.17 -18.64
C THR A 349 16.32 20.51 -20.04
N ASN A 350 17.03 20.12 -21.14
CA ASN A 350 16.76 20.52 -22.50
C ASN A 350 16.73 22.06 -22.73
N TYR A 351 17.24 22.82 -21.74
CA TYR A 351 17.29 24.26 -21.82
C TYR A 351 18.52 24.73 -22.64
N HIS A 352 18.28 25.53 -23.66
CA HIS A 352 19.35 26.17 -24.43
C HIS A 352 19.30 27.69 -24.24
N ARG A 353 20.41 28.27 -23.83
CA ARG A 353 20.53 29.74 -23.77
C ARG A 353 20.43 30.31 -25.16
N SER A 354 19.54 31.28 -25.37
CA SER A 354 19.36 32.00 -26.64
C SER A 354 19.89 33.42 -26.50
N LEU A 355 20.60 33.89 -27.56
CA LEU A 355 21.13 35.27 -27.64
C LEU A 355 20.01 36.32 -27.84
N PHE A 356 18.86 35.93 -28.36
CA PHE A 356 17.69 36.77 -28.56
C PHE A 356 16.55 36.11 -27.80
N GLY A 357 16.26 36.66 -26.63
CA GLY A 357 15.30 36.08 -25.66
C GLY A 357 13.94 35.76 -26.29
N SER A 358 13.82 34.55 -26.81
CA SER A 358 12.54 33.88 -27.05
C SER A 358 12.45 32.67 -26.13
N SER A 359 11.84 32.86 -24.96
CA SER A 359 11.42 31.78 -24.11
C SER A 359 10.29 31.03 -24.79
N HIS A 360 10.56 29.98 -25.53
CA HIS A 360 9.57 28.96 -25.83
C HIS A 360 9.66 27.91 -24.73
N ALA A 361 8.85 28.08 -23.68
CA ALA A 361 8.43 26.99 -22.85
C ALA A 361 7.51 26.14 -23.72
N ALA A 362 7.94 24.94 -24.06
CA ALA A 362 7.05 23.91 -24.57
C ALA A 362 6.07 23.56 -23.43
N GLN A 363 4.77 23.67 -23.73
CA GLN A 363 3.65 23.24 -22.89
C GLN A 363 3.65 21.74 -22.70
#